data_1534c3100506558c6e6943e3d9e8ca0e
#
_entry.id   1534c3100506558c6e6943e3d9e8ca0e
#
_cell.length_a   1.000
_cell.length_b   1.000
_cell.length_c   1.000
_cell.angle_alpha   90.00
_cell.angle_beta   90.00
_cell.angle_gamma   90.00
#
_symmetry.space_group_name_H-M   'P 1'
#
loop_
_entity.id
_entity.type
_entity.pdbx_description
1 polymer ?
#
loop_
_entity_poly.entity_id
_entity_poly.type
_entity_poly.pdbx_seq_one_letter_code
_entity_poly.pdbx_strand_id
1 'polypeptide(L)'
;MAEDLNLNIITEECDLDSITNDVIEEASDHPGGKKEKSYFIQGPYLQAEVKNGNGRTYPQKLLEPQVKTFQEQRIAHNRAMGELGHPSTTEINLDRVSHLIKELKMEGNDGIGKSLVMDTPMGRIAKSLIDAGVKLGVSTRGVGTLKENVVQNDF
;
A
#
# COMPACT_ATOMS: atom_id res chain seq x y z
N MET A 1 18.05 25.63 -16.65
CA MET A 1 16.72 25.32 -17.20
C MET A 1 16.18 24.10 -16.43
N ALA A 2 15.09 24.30 -15.72
CA ALA A 2 14.39 23.16 -15.16
C ALA A 2 13.75 22.39 -16.32
N GLU A 3 14.16 21.14 -16.52
CA GLU A 3 13.39 20.24 -17.35
C GLU A 3 12.00 20.11 -16.71
N ASP A 4 10.97 20.41 -17.47
CA ASP A 4 9.60 20.11 -17.10
C ASP A 4 9.47 18.59 -16.95
N LEU A 5 9.72 18.10 -15.74
CA LEU A 5 9.45 16.72 -15.38
C LEU A 5 7.94 16.54 -15.42
N ASN A 6 7.44 15.92 -16.48
CA ASN A 6 6.05 15.47 -16.53
C ASN A 6 5.86 14.38 -15.47
N LEU A 7 5.62 14.82 -14.24
CA LEU A 7 5.33 13.92 -13.12
C LEU A 7 3.86 13.52 -13.18
N ASN A 8 3.62 12.25 -13.34
CA ASN A 8 2.29 11.68 -13.33
C ASN A 8 2.01 11.00 -12.00
N ILE A 9 0.77 11.08 -11.54
CA ILE A 9 0.29 10.25 -10.44
C ILE A 9 0.05 8.85 -11.01
N ILE A 10 0.73 7.87 -10.45
CA ILE A 10 0.69 6.49 -10.89
C ILE A 10 0.04 5.65 -9.82
N THR A 11 -1.03 4.95 -10.17
CA THR A 11 -1.74 4.03 -9.30
C THR A 11 -1.63 2.62 -9.86
N GLU A 12 -1.22 1.68 -9.03
CA GLU A 12 -1.07 0.26 -9.40
C GLU A 12 -1.79 -0.63 -8.41
N GLU A 13 -2.46 -1.65 -8.91
CA GLU A 13 -3.10 -2.68 -8.12
C GLU A 13 -2.39 -4.01 -8.29
N CYS A 14 -2.16 -4.69 -7.19
CA CYS A 14 -1.67 -6.06 -7.18
C CYS A 14 -2.82 -7.04 -7.13
N ASP A 15 -2.51 -8.33 -7.25
CA ASP A 15 -3.49 -9.39 -7.18
C ASP A 15 -4.28 -9.34 -5.87
N LEU A 16 -5.57 -9.04 -5.97
CA LEU A 16 -6.48 -8.92 -4.84
C LEU A 16 -6.62 -10.23 -4.07
N ASP A 17 -6.52 -11.38 -4.76
CA ASP A 17 -6.68 -12.70 -4.14
C ASP A 17 -5.51 -13.04 -3.21
N SER A 18 -4.38 -12.36 -3.37
CA SER A 18 -3.18 -12.54 -2.52
C SER A 18 -3.20 -11.66 -1.28
N ILE A 19 -4.17 -10.76 -1.15
CA ILE A 19 -4.32 -9.91 0.04
C ILE A 19 -5.19 -10.61 1.06
N THR A 20 -4.71 -10.69 2.29
CA THR A 20 -5.46 -11.21 3.43
C THR A 20 -5.86 -10.09 4.39
N ASN A 21 -7.05 -10.23 4.97
CA ASN A 21 -7.55 -9.33 6.00
C ASN A 21 -7.61 -10.13 7.31
N ASP A 22 -6.67 -9.86 8.21
CA ASP A 22 -6.55 -10.58 9.46
C ASP A 22 -7.12 -9.74 10.61
N VAL A 23 -7.93 -10.38 11.45
CA VAL A 23 -8.44 -9.77 12.68
C VAL A 23 -7.82 -10.51 13.85
N ILE A 24 -7.04 -9.79 14.65
CA ILE A 24 -6.39 -10.32 15.83
C ILE A 24 -7.06 -9.70 17.05
N GLU A 25 -7.56 -10.58 17.94
CA GLU A 25 -8.06 -10.16 19.25
C GLU A 25 -6.94 -10.27 20.26
N GLU A 26 -6.54 -9.14 20.82
CA GLU A 26 -5.55 -9.09 21.88
C GLU A 26 -6.19 -8.60 23.19
N ALA A 27 -5.73 -9.16 24.32
CA ALA A 27 -6.10 -8.62 25.62
C ALA A 27 -5.53 -7.20 25.75
N SER A 28 -6.39 -6.23 26.04
CA SER A 28 -5.93 -4.87 26.27
C SER A 28 -5.16 -4.79 27.58
N ASP A 29 -4.04 -4.07 27.58
CA ASP A 29 -3.23 -3.77 28.78
C ASP A 29 -3.92 -2.79 29.75
N HIS A 30 -5.16 -2.37 29.42
CA HIS A 30 -5.92 -1.46 30.26
C HIS A 30 -6.62 -2.20 31.42
N PRO A 31 -6.65 -1.60 32.62
CA PRO A 31 -7.40 -2.15 33.76
C PRO A 31 -8.88 -2.29 33.39
N GLY A 32 -9.35 -3.52 33.31
CA GLY A 32 -10.74 -3.79 32.94
C GLY A 32 -10.90 -4.90 31.90
N GLY A 33 -9.80 -5.40 31.30
CA GLY A 33 -9.72 -6.65 30.56
C GLY A 33 -10.59 -6.77 29.31
N LYS A 34 -11.00 -5.68 28.67
CA LYS A 34 -11.69 -5.75 27.38
C LYS A 34 -10.71 -6.16 26.30
N LYS A 35 -11.02 -7.23 25.57
CA LYS A 35 -10.28 -7.62 24.37
C LYS A 35 -10.49 -6.57 23.29
N GLU A 36 -9.39 -6.04 22.78
CA GLU A 36 -9.40 -5.16 21.62
C GLU A 36 -9.11 -5.96 20.35
N LYS A 37 -9.83 -5.65 19.29
CA LYS A 37 -9.61 -6.25 17.98
C LYS A 37 -8.68 -5.35 17.18
N SER A 38 -7.60 -5.94 16.67
CA SER A 38 -6.72 -5.29 15.70
C SER A 38 -6.96 -5.88 14.32
N TYR A 39 -7.14 -5.01 13.33
CA TYR A 39 -7.39 -5.37 11.95
C TYR A 39 -6.14 -5.10 11.13
N PHE A 40 -5.70 -6.12 10.39
CA PHE A 40 -4.53 -6.02 9.52
C PHE A 40 -4.89 -6.39 8.09
N ILE A 41 -4.25 -5.70 7.16
CA ILE A 41 -4.25 -6.05 5.74
C ILE A 41 -2.83 -6.43 5.39
N GLN A 42 -2.64 -7.61 4.80
CA GLN A 42 -1.31 -8.16 4.51
C GLN A 42 -1.29 -8.83 3.16
N GLY A 43 -0.18 -8.73 2.47
CA GLY A 43 0.06 -9.39 1.20
C GLY A 43 0.99 -8.59 0.30
N PRO A 44 1.08 -8.96 -0.98
CA PRO A 44 1.89 -8.22 -1.93
C PRO A 44 1.26 -6.86 -2.26
N TYR A 45 1.95 -5.80 -1.91
CA TYR A 45 1.55 -4.42 -2.24
C TYR A 45 2.19 -3.95 -3.54
N LEU A 46 3.32 -4.49 -3.90
CA LEU A 46 4.10 -4.19 -5.09
C LEU A 46 4.56 -5.48 -5.74
N GLN A 47 4.68 -5.48 -7.05
CA GLN A 47 5.30 -6.58 -7.80
C GLN A 47 6.27 -6.04 -8.83
N ALA A 48 7.52 -6.54 -8.78
CA ALA A 48 8.55 -6.26 -9.75
C ALA A 48 8.54 -7.30 -10.88
N GLU A 49 9.05 -6.92 -12.05
CA GLU A 49 9.28 -7.79 -13.20
C GLU A 49 8.03 -8.46 -13.80
N VAL A 50 6.86 -8.11 -13.31
CA VAL A 50 5.58 -8.64 -13.81
C VAL A 50 4.77 -7.48 -14.39
N LYS A 51 4.20 -7.70 -15.57
CA LYS A 51 3.29 -6.74 -16.19
C LYS A 51 1.98 -6.70 -15.40
N ASN A 52 1.65 -5.53 -14.84
CA ASN A 52 0.42 -5.36 -14.06
C ASN A 52 -0.82 -5.15 -14.95
N GLY A 53 -1.98 -4.99 -14.33
CA GLY A 53 -3.24 -4.77 -15.01
C GLY A 53 -3.29 -3.51 -15.88
N ASN A 54 -2.41 -2.53 -15.62
CA ASN A 54 -2.27 -1.30 -16.41
C ASN A 54 -1.24 -1.44 -17.55
N GLY A 55 -0.67 -2.62 -17.74
CA GLY A 55 0.34 -2.88 -18.76
C GLY A 55 1.74 -2.36 -18.43
N ARG A 56 2.02 -2.05 -17.17
CA ARG A 56 3.32 -1.53 -16.70
C ARG A 56 4.15 -2.61 -16.03
N THR A 57 5.45 -2.53 -16.21
CA THR A 57 6.43 -3.40 -15.57
C THR A 57 7.42 -2.54 -14.80
N TYR A 58 7.68 -2.92 -13.55
CA TYR A 58 8.65 -2.26 -12.69
C TYR A 58 9.87 -3.16 -12.50
N PRO A 59 11.07 -2.70 -12.89
CA PRO A 59 12.29 -3.46 -12.60
C PRO A 59 12.54 -3.59 -11.09
N GLN A 60 13.01 -4.75 -10.65
CA GLN A 60 13.37 -4.95 -9.25
C GLN A 60 14.44 -3.95 -8.80
N LYS A 61 15.39 -3.64 -9.67
CA LYS A 61 16.42 -2.62 -9.41
C LYS A 61 15.87 -1.25 -9.10
N LEU A 62 14.67 -0.94 -9.61
CA LEU A 62 13.97 0.31 -9.33
C LEU A 62 13.19 0.24 -8.03
N LEU A 63 12.46 -0.85 -7.80
CA LEU A 63 11.57 -1.00 -6.64
C LEU A 63 12.33 -1.23 -5.34
N GLU A 64 13.37 -2.04 -5.34
CA GLU A 64 14.11 -2.38 -4.12
C GLU A 64 14.67 -1.16 -3.39
N PRO A 65 15.36 -0.21 -4.05
CA PRO A 65 15.81 1.02 -3.39
C PRO A 65 14.65 1.90 -2.91
N GLN A 66 13.55 1.95 -3.66
CA GLN A 66 12.37 2.73 -3.30
C GLN A 66 11.69 2.18 -2.05
N VAL A 67 11.57 0.87 -1.94
CA VAL A 67 11.03 0.19 -0.75
C VAL A 67 11.91 0.48 0.46
N LYS A 68 13.23 0.38 0.31
CA LYS A 68 14.18 0.68 1.38
C LYS A 68 14.06 2.13 1.85
N THR A 69 14.00 3.08 0.93
CA THR A 69 13.81 4.49 1.25
C THR A 69 12.49 4.72 1.99
N PHE A 70 11.44 4.08 1.55
CA PHE A 70 10.12 4.17 2.17
C PHE A 70 10.12 3.61 3.60
N GLN A 71 10.80 2.47 3.82
CA GLN A 71 11.00 1.90 5.16
C GLN A 71 11.72 2.88 6.09
N GLU A 72 12.81 3.46 5.63
CA GLU A 72 13.67 4.34 6.42
C GLU A 72 13.02 5.71 6.69
N GLN A 73 12.37 6.28 5.70
CA GLN A 73 11.83 7.64 5.77
C GLN A 73 10.38 7.72 6.26
N ARG A 74 9.60 6.67 6.09
CA ARG A 74 8.17 6.68 6.39
C ARG A 74 7.78 5.67 7.46
N ILE A 75 8.04 4.40 7.23
CA ILE A 75 7.61 3.33 8.16
C ILE A 75 8.32 3.47 9.50
N ALA A 76 9.63 3.66 9.50
CA ALA A 76 10.43 3.81 10.72
C ALA A 76 10.00 5.00 11.60
N HIS A 77 9.37 6.00 11.01
CA HIS A 77 8.88 7.19 11.70
C HIS A 77 7.36 7.21 11.91
N ASN A 78 6.69 6.11 11.68
CA ASN A 78 5.21 5.99 11.76
C ASN A 78 4.47 7.03 10.90
N ARG A 79 4.98 7.29 9.71
CA ARG A 79 4.41 8.26 8.75
C ARG A 79 3.89 7.62 7.48
N ALA A 80 3.92 6.30 7.37
CA ALA A 80 3.44 5.58 6.20
C ALA A 80 1.94 5.35 6.29
N MET A 81 1.17 6.39 6.09
CA MET A 81 -0.28 6.38 6.16
C MET A 81 -0.89 6.08 4.79
N GLY A 82 -1.99 5.34 4.80
CA GLY A 82 -2.79 5.06 3.62
C GLY A 82 -4.21 5.55 3.74
N GLU A 83 -4.81 5.82 2.60
CA GLU A 83 -6.16 6.38 2.47
C GLU A 83 -7.14 5.34 1.95
N LEU A 84 -8.41 5.51 2.32
CA LEU A 84 -9.49 4.71 1.73
C LEU A 84 -9.88 5.30 0.37
N GLY A 85 -9.96 4.43 -0.64
CA GLY A 85 -10.26 4.83 -2.01
C GLY A 85 -9.02 5.26 -2.79
N HIS A 86 -9.23 5.99 -3.87
CA HIS A 86 -8.16 6.42 -4.78
C HIS A 86 -8.19 7.94 -4.99
N PRO A 87 -7.80 8.74 -4.00
CA PRO A 87 -7.69 10.18 -4.21
C PRO A 87 -6.64 10.50 -5.29
N SER A 88 -6.93 11.48 -6.10
CA SER A 88 -6.04 11.92 -7.19
C SER A 88 -4.95 12.89 -6.76
N THR A 89 -4.76 13.10 -5.47
CA THR A 89 -3.78 14.00 -4.90
C THR A 89 -2.47 13.30 -4.60
N THR A 90 -1.35 14.04 -4.62
CA THR A 90 -0.03 13.54 -4.24
C THR A 90 0.20 13.58 -2.72
N GLU A 91 -0.57 14.40 -2.02
CA GLU A 91 -0.50 14.55 -0.58
C GLU A 91 -1.46 13.61 0.13
N ILE A 92 -1.10 13.21 1.35
CA ILE A 92 -1.97 12.44 2.22
C ILE A 92 -3.01 13.37 2.85
N ASN A 93 -4.28 13.03 2.65
CA ASN A 93 -5.39 13.74 3.28
C ASN A 93 -5.72 13.06 4.61
N LEU A 94 -5.42 13.72 5.71
CA LEU A 94 -5.56 13.13 7.04
C LEU A 94 -7.01 12.73 7.39
N ASP A 95 -7.99 13.40 6.81
CA ASP A 95 -9.40 13.06 6.96
C ASP A 95 -9.81 11.78 6.22
N ARG A 96 -8.98 11.29 5.32
CA ARG A 96 -9.19 10.05 4.55
C ARG A 96 -8.32 8.89 4.99
N VAL A 97 -7.41 9.10 5.93
CA VAL A 97 -6.51 8.06 6.41
C VAL A 97 -7.30 6.92 7.06
N SER A 98 -7.05 5.71 6.60
CA SER A 98 -7.69 4.50 7.09
C SER A 98 -6.72 3.51 7.72
N HIS A 99 -5.46 3.52 7.31
CA HIS A 99 -4.49 2.54 7.76
C HIS A 99 -3.08 3.10 7.86
N LEU A 100 -2.27 2.44 8.65
CA LEU A 100 -0.84 2.72 8.82
C LEU A 100 -0.04 1.51 8.38
N ILE A 101 0.85 1.70 7.42
CA ILE A 101 1.74 0.64 6.96
C ILE A 101 2.81 0.40 8.02
N LYS A 102 2.83 -0.82 8.56
CA LYS A 102 3.77 -1.24 9.61
C LYS A 102 5.00 -1.91 9.04
N GLU A 103 4.85 -2.63 7.96
CA GLU A 103 5.92 -3.37 7.31
C GLU A 103 5.75 -3.31 5.80
N LEU A 104 6.85 -3.17 5.11
CA LEU A 104 6.95 -3.34 3.66
C LEU A 104 8.36 -3.78 3.35
N LYS A 105 8.52 -4.96 2.77
CA LYS A 105 9.83 -5.52 2.41
C LYS A 105 9.75 -6.29 1.11
N MET A 106 10.83 -6.28 0.36
CA MET A 106 10.93 -7.10 -0.84
C MET A 106 11.23 -8.56 -0.45
N GLU A 107 10.42 -9.47 -0.95
CA GLU A 107 10.64 -10.91 -0.94
C GLU A 107 10.68 -11.40 -2.39
N GLY A 108 11.88 -11.57 -2.93
CA GLY A 108 12.04 -11.79 -4.37
C GLY A 108 11.53 -10.57 -5.15
N ASN A 109 10.56 -10.79 -6.03
CA ASN A 109 9.96 -9.73 -6.83
C ASN A 109 8.72 -9.10 -6.18
N ASP A 110 8.30 -9.60 -5.02
CA ASP A 110 7.12 -9.11 -4.33
C ASP A 110 7.49 -8.16 -3.18
N GLY A 111 6.86 -7.01 -3.14
CA GLY A 111 6.88 -6.13 -1.99
C GLY A 111 5.76 -6.50 -1.03
N ILE A 112 6.09 -7.27 0.01
CA ILE A 112 5.12 -7.74 1.00
C ILE A 112 4.91 -6.68 2.05
N GLY A 113 3.66 -6.25 2.20
CA GLY A 113 3.25 -5.23 3.15
C GLY A 113 2.31 -5.77 4.21
N LYS A 114 2.32 -5.09 5.35
CA LYS A 114 1.38 -5.29 6.45
C LYS A 114 0.95 -3.94 6.98
N SER A 115 -0.36 -3.72 7.05
CA SER A 115 -0.95 -2.47 7.49
C SER A 115 -1.92 -2.68 8.63
N LEU A 116 -1.85 -1.80 9.61
CA LEU A 116 -2.83 -1.72 10.69
C LEU A 116 -3.98 -0.81 10.26
N VAL A 117 -5.20 -1.31 10.28
CA VAL A 117 -6.39 -0.48 10.07
C VAL A 117 -6.65 0.31 11.34
N MET A 118 -6.66 1.64 11.22
CA MET A 118 -6.78 2.53 12.36
C MET A 118 -8.22 2.86 12.70
N ASP A 119 -8.45 3.38 13.90
CA ASP A 119 -9.76 3.81 14.37
C ASP A 119 -10.07 5.26 13.96
N THR A 120 -9.81 5.58 12.70
CA THR A 120 -10.22 6.82 12.05
C THR A 120 -11.61 6.64 11.42
N PRO A 121 -12.31 7.70 11.01
CA PRO A 121 -13.59 7.54 10.31
C PRO A 121 -13.50 6.60 9.11
N MET A 122 -12.49 6.75 8.26
CA MET A 122 -12.29 5.87 7.11
C MET A 122 -11.81 4.48 7.51
N GLY A 123 -11.01 4.36 8.55
CA GLY A 123 -10.60 3.07 9.12
C GLY A 123 -11.77 2.29 9.68
N ARG A 124 -12.73 2.94 10.31
CA ARG A 124 -13.97 2.30 10.80
C ARG A 124 -14.81 1.75 9.66
N ILE A 125 -14.88 2.45 8.54
CA ILE A 125 -15.52 1.94 7.32
C ILE A 125 -14.82 0.67 6.84
N ALA A 126 -13.49 0.69 6.75
CA ALA A 126 -12.71 -0.48 6.35
C ALA A 126 -12.94 -1.67 7.30
N LYS A 127 -12.92 -1.46 8.61
CA LYS A 127 -13.21 -2.49 9.62
C LYS A 127 -14.60 -3.09 9.44
N SER A 128 -15.60 -2.26 9.20
CA SER A 128 -16.97 -2.69 8.95
C SER A 128 -17.08 -3.57 7.71
N LEU A 129 -16.37 -3.21 6.66
CA LEU A 129 -16.33 -4.00 5.42
C LEU A 129 -15.65 -5.35 5.64
N ILE A 130 -14.54 -5.38 6.38
CA ILE A 130 -13.84 -6.61 6.73
C ILE A 130 -14.73 -7.52 7.57
N ASP A 131 -15.43 -6.99 8.57
CA ASP A 131 -16.36 -7.75 9.39
C ASP A 131 -17.52 -8.36 8.59
N ALA A 132 -17.94 -7.69 7.52
CA ALA A 132 -18.96 -8.19 6.61
C ALA A 132 -18.46 -9.22 5.60
N GLY A 133 -17.16 -9.52 5.60
CA GLY A 133 -16.54 -10.46 4.67
C GLY A 133 -16.16 -9.86 3.31
N VAL A 134 -16.18 -8.54 3.20
CA VAL A 134 -15.70 -7.86 1.99
C VAL A 134 -14.19 -7.99 1.88
N LYS A 135 -13.71 -8.41 0.73
CA LYS A 135 -12.27 -8.46 0.45
C LYS A 135 -11.80 -7.10 -0.02
N LEU A 136 -10.93 -6.48 0.76
CA LEU A 136 -10.30 -5.21 0.42
C LEU A 136 -8.96 -5.48 -0.26
N GLY A 137 -8.68 -4.74 -1.33
CA GLY A 137 -7.40 -4.75 -2.00
C GLY A 137 -6.54 -3.57 -1.58
N VAL A 138 -5.28 -3.61 -1.99
CA VAL A 138 -4.33 -2.53 -1.80
C VAL A 138 -3.84 -2.08 -3.16
N SER A 139 -3.79 -0.78 -3.36
CA SER A 139 -3.14 -0.17 -4.51
C SER A 139 -2.06 0.80 -4.05
N THR A 140 -1.03 0.96 -4.86
CA THR A 140 0.01 1.94 -4.62
C THR A 140 -0.28 3.21 -5.39
N ARG A 141 0.08 4.33 -4.81
CA ARG A 141 0.04 5.64 -5.45
C ARG A 141 1.41 6.28 -5.34
N GLY A 142 1.96 6.63 -6.47
CA GLY A 142 3.27 7.27 -6.54
C GLY A 142 3.27 8.39 -7.54
N VAL A 143 4.35 9.13 -7.56
CA VAL A 143 4.62 10.19 -8.54
C VAL A 143 5.87 9.81 -9.32
N GLY A 144 5.80 9.84 -10.63
CA GLY A 144 6.94 9.48 -11.45
C GLY A 144 6.73 9.76 -12.93
N THR A 145 7.74 9.42 -13.69
CA THR A 145 7.70 9.49 -15.16
C THR A 145 7.52 8.09 -15.72
N LEU A 146 6.69 8.00 -16.76
CA LEU A 146 6.47 6.77 -17.50
C LEU A 146 7.33 6.79 -18.76
N LYS A 147 8.07 5.69 -19.00
CA LYS A 147 8.79 5.48 -20.25
C LYS A 147 8.08 4.40 -21.05
N GLU A 148 7.74 4.72 -22.29
CA GLU A 148 7.35 3.72 -23.24
C GLU A 148 8.59 2.95 -23.70
N ASN A 149 8.58 1.65 -23.49
CA ASN A 149 9.65 0.79 -23.97
C ASN A 149 9.27 0.19 -25.31
N VAL A 150 9.62 0.89 -26.38
CA VAL A 150 9.29 0.50 -27.76
C VAL A 150 9.99 -0.81 -28.18
N VAL A 151 11.07 -1.18 -27.51
CA VAL A 151 11.84 -2.42 -27.78
C VAL A 151 11.03 -3.67 -27.43
N GLN A 152 9.98 -3.54 -26.66
CA GLN A 152 9.12 -4.65 -26.26
C GLN A 152 8.20 -5.15 -27.39
N ASN A 153 8.20 -4.50 -28.50
CA ASN A 153 7.37 -4.88 -29.64
C ASN A 153 8.11 -5.76 -30.65
N ASP A 154 9.28 -6.23 -30.28
CA ASP A 154 10.05 -7.18 -31.10
C ASP A 154 9.52 -8.60 -30.86
N PHE A 155 8.47 -8.92 -31.54
CA PHE A 155 7.91 -10.27 -31.56
C PHE A 155 7.79 -10.75 -32.97
#